data_1c926f41a6c0f4d084a0c4be0034c6a3
#
_entry.id   1c926f41a6c0f4d084a0c4be0034c6a3
#
_cell.length_a   1.000
_cell.length_b   1.000
_cell.length_c   1.000
_cell.angle_alpha   90.00
_cell.angle_beta   90.00
_cell.angle_gamma   90.00
#
_symmetry.space_group_name_H-M   'P 1'
#
loop_
_entity.id
_entity.type
_entity.pdbx_description
1 polymer ?
#
loop_
_entity_poly.entity_id
_entity_poly.type
_entity_poly.pdbx_seq_one_letter_code
_entity_poly.pdbx_strand_id
1 'polypeptide(L)'
;PSVLFMDEPLSNLDAKLRLEMRYELQRLHLETGSTFVYVTHDQMEAMTLATRICLINNGVLQQYDPPLKVYNSPDNLFVADFVGNPSINFINAHGDQEGENIRLTMLGWAEARFIPNEKLDLAAWYVKRDADAEVAAAANAERAKAKGYVEKSNKDEAFRPHIAKVEENDDALTEEPEIADGDFVLGVRPEFISMSGESGIDGEIYGVMPTGMECTLKIRVGEFLLTSVAFGSSLFAIGTKSKFSFTGSDIMLFDRKSGRRIVSGRLEIK
;
A
#
# COMPACT_ATOMS: atom_id res chain seq x y z
N PRO A 1 25.31 -2.20 -26.36
CA PRO A 1 24.04 -1.65 -26.85
C PRO A 1 23.66 -0.43 -26.01
N SER A 2 22.98 0.56 -26.59
CA SER A 2 22.47 1.73 -25.87
C SER A 2 21.27 1.41 -24.97
N VAL A 3 20.53 0.35 -25.31
CA VAL A 3 19.38 -0.16 -24.55
C VAL A 3 19.49 -1.69 -24.47
N LEU A 4 19.27 -2.23 -23.28
CA LEU A 4 19.21 -3.65 -23.00
C LEU A 4 17.84 -4.01 -22.42
N PHE A 5 17.17 -4.98 -23.02
CA PHE A 5 15.89 -5.52 -22.54
C PHE A 5 16.13 -6.86 -21.85
N MET A 6 15.60 -7.01 -20.66
CA MET A 6 15.69 -8.22 -19.83
C MET A 6 14.30 -8.57 -19.30
N ASP A 7 13.87 -9.79 -19.58
CA ASP A 7 12.58 -10.32 -19.13
C ASP A 7 12.83 -11.43 -18.12
N GLU A 8 12.51 -11.16 -16.86
CA GLU A 8 12.68 -12.04 -15.69
C GLU A 8 14.04 -12.78 -15.63
N PRO A 9 15.19 -12.09 -15.79
CA PRO A 9 16.47 -12.77 -16.03
C PRO A 9 16.99 -13.56 -14.82
N LEU A 10 16.51 -13.26 -13.60
CA LEU A 10 16.96 -13.91 -12.36
C LEU A 10 15.95 -14.91 -11.78
N SER A 11 14.81 -15.15 -12.44
CA SER A 11 13.70 -15.97 -11.93
C SER A 11 14.10 -17.43 -11.62
N ASN A 12 15.03 -18.00 -12.38
CA ASN A 12 15.46 -19.40 -12.25
C ASN A 12 16.68 -19.60 -11.34
N LEU A 13 17.15 -18.56 -10.64
CA LEU A 13 18.32 -18.63 -9.78
C LEU A 13 17.94 -18.87 -8.31
N ASP A 14 18.78 -19.56 -7.56
CA ASP A 14 18.67 -19.64 -6.12
C ASP A 14 18.88 -18.27 -5.44
N ALA A 15 18.47 -18.14 -4.17
CA ALA A 15 18.46 -16.87 -3.47
C ALA A 15 19.85 -16.23 -3.34
N LYS A 16 20.90 -17.03 -3.13
CA LYS A 16 22.28 -16.53 -3.00
C LYS A 16 22.80 -16.00 -4.32
N LEU A 17 22.67 -16.79 -5.39
CA LEU A 17 23.13 -16.41 -6.73
C LEU A 17 22.32 -15.22 -7.24
N ARG A 18 21.01 -15.15 -6.95
CA ARG A 18 20.16 -14.00 -7.30
C ARG A 18 20.68 -12.71 -6.65
N LEU A 19 21.07 -12.75 -5.38
CA LEU A 19 21.65 -11.59 -4.70
C LEU A 19 22.97 -11.15 -5.33
N GLU A 20 23.88 -12.09 -5.62
CA GLU A 20 25.14 -11.80 -6.28
C GLU A 20 24.94 -11.17 -7.66
N MET A 21 24.01 -11.71 -8.45
CA MET A 21 23.68 -11.19 -9.78
C MET A 21 23.05 -9.81 -9.76
N ARG A 22 22.30 -9.44 -8.71
CA ARG A 22 21.81 -8.06 -8.57
C ARG A 22 22.97 -7.07 -8.45
N TYR A 23 23.99 -7.36 -7.66
CA TYR A 23 25.18 -6.51 -7.56
C TYR A 23 25.92 -6.40 -8.88
N GLU A 24 26.07 -7.51 -9.61
CA GLU A 24 26.74 -7.51 -10.92
C GLU A 24 25.94 -6.69 -11.96
N LEU A 25 24.62 -6.78 -11.97
CA LEU A 25 23.78 -5.98 -12.85
C LEU A 25 23.85 -4.50 -12.56
N GLN A 26 23.86 -4.10 -11.27
CA GLN A 26 24.08 -2.70 -10.88
C GLN A 26 25.44 -2.18 -11.36
N ARG A 27 26.50 -2.97 -11.15
CA ARG A 27 27.84 -2.62 -11.60
C ARG A 27 27.90 -2.48 -13.12
N LEU A 28 27.35 -3.44 -13.86
CA LEU A 28 27.31 -3.42 -15.30
C LEU A 28 26.57 -2.20 -15.86
N HIS A 29 25.45 -1.84 -15.24
CA HIS A 29 24.68 -0.65 -15.60
C HIS A 29 25.53 0.64 -15.44
N LEU A 30 26.24 0.78 -14.32
CA LEU A 30 27.10 1.93 -14.06
C LEU A 30 28.30 1.98 -15.02
N GLU A 31 28.93 0.82 -15.30
CA GLU A 31 30.11 0.73 -16.19
C GLU A 31 29.74 1.03 -17.64
N THR A 32 28.60 0.57 -18.10
CA THR A 32 28.20 0.71 -19.52
C THR A 32 27.48 2.02 -19.81
N GLY A 33 26.85 2.63 -18.82
CA GLY A 33 25.96 3.79 -19.00
C GLY A 33 24.75 3.53 -19.90
N SER A 34 24.45 2.27 -20.18
CA SER A 34 23.34 1.85 -21.03
C SER A 34 22.00 1.95 -20.30
N THR A 35 20.91 2.14 -21.03
CA THR A 35 19.57 2.05 -20.47
C THR A 35 19.15 0.59 -20.36
N PHE A 36 18.79 0.14 -19.15
CA PHE A 36 18.24 -1.18 -18.91
C PHE A 36 16.73 -1.11 -18.75
N VAL A 37 16.01 -1.90 -19.52
CA VAL A 37 14.58 -2.15 -19.35
C VAL A 37 14.43 -3.55 -18.79
N TYR A 38 14.07 -3.63 -17.52
CA TYR A 38 14.07 -4.85 -16.74
C TYR A 38 12.64 -5.20 -16.32
N VAL A 39 12.14 -6.35 -16.75
CA VAL A 39 10.81 -6.86 -16.37
C VAL A 39 10.99 -7.90 -15.28
N THR A 40 10.27 -7.75 -14.18
CA THR A 40 10.25 -8.69 -13.05
C THR A 40 8.93 -8.63 -12.30
N HIS A 41 8.56 -9.73 -11.67
CA HIS A 41 7.52 -9.80 -10.65
C HIS A 41 8.09 -9.78 -9.21
N ASP A 42 9.42 -9.82 -9.06
CA ASP A 42 10.10 -9.75 -7.76
C ASP A 42 10.26 -8.28 -7.33
N GLN A 43 9.54 -7.90 -6.27
CA GLN A 43 9.57 -6.55 -5.72
C GLN A 43 10.98 -6.13 -5.26
N MET A 44 11.77 -7.07 -4.70
CA MET A 44 13.13 -6.79 -4.23
C MET A 44 14.05 -6.46 -5.40
N GLU A 45 13.88 -7.12 -6.55
CA GLU A 45 14.62 -6.77 -7.75
C GLU A 45 14.26 -5.36 -8.24
N ALA A 46 12.98 -5.06 -8.36
CA ALA A 46 12.50 -3.75 -8.76
C ALA A 46 12.99 -2.64 -7.83
N MET A 47 12.87 -2.83 -6.52
CA MET A 47 13.26 -1.83 -5.51
C MET A 47 14.77 -1.60 -5.42
N THR A 48 15.59 -2.63 -5.70
CA THR A 48 17.05 -2.56 -5.56
C THR A 48 17.79 -2.19 -6.85
N LEU A 49 17.26 -2.60 -8.01
CA LEU A 49 17.95 -2.40 -9.30
C LEU A 49 17.49 -1.13 -10.02
N ALA A 50 16.23 -0.75 -9.89
CA ALA A 50 15.66 0.28 -10.73
C ALA A 50 16.00 1.70 -10.27
N THR A 51 16.23 2.60 -11.21
CA THR A 51 16.19 4.06 -10.99
C THR A 51 14.76 4.59 -11.06
N ARG A 52 13.89 3.92 -11.83
CA ARG A 52 12.45 4.14 -11.89
C ARG A 52 11.70 2.84 -12.03
N ILE A 53 10.59 2.72 -11.34
CA ILE A 53 9.67 1.59 -11.41
C ILE A 53 8.44 2.01 -12.22
N CYS A 54 8.12 1.21 -13.24
CA CYS A 54 6.89 1.30 -14.00
C CYS A 54 5.94 0.19 -13.54
N LEU A 55 4.98 0.51 -12.66
CA LEU A 55 4.03 -0.47 -12.18
C LEU A 55 2.81 -0.52 -13.10
N ILE A 56 2.51 -1.71 -13.59
CA ILE A 56 1.42 -1.95 -14.55
C ILE A 56 0.45 -2.99 -13.98
N ASN A 57 -0.83 -2.69 -14.05
CA ASN A 57 -1.91 -3.63 -13.73
C ASN A 57 -2.89 -3.72 -14.91
N ASN A 58 -3.19 -4.92 -15.36
CA ASN A 58 -4.09 -5.16 -16.49
C ASN A 58 -3.79 -4.31 -17.74
N GLY A 59 -2.49 -4.05 -17.98
CA GLY A 59 -2.02 -3.22 -19.10
C GLY A 59 -2.25 -1.71 -18.93
N VAL A 60 -2.61 -1.28 -17.71
CA VAL A 60 -2.76 0.13 -17.35
C VAL A 60 -1.61 0.54 -16.43
N LEU A 61 -0.94 1.64 -16.76
CA LEU A 61 0.08 2.24 -15.91
C LEU A 61 -0.55 2.73 -14.60
N GLN A 62 -0.04 2.23 -13.49
CA GLN A 62 -0.48 2.61 -12.15
C GLN A 62 0.39 3.72 -11.56
N GLN A 63 1.71 3.59 -11.68
CA GLN A 63 2.67 4.60 -11.21
C GLN A 63 4.01 4.44 -11.94
N TYR A 64 4.72 5.56 -12.17
CA TYR A 64 6.06 5.59 -12.74
C TYR A 64 6.95 6.55 -11.98
N ASP A 65 7.66 6.06 -11.00
CA ASP A 65 8.47 6.87 -10.06
C ASP A 65 9.73 6.14 -9.59
N PRO A 66 10.67 6.84 -8.92
CA PRO A 66 11.76 6.21 -8.19
C PRO A 66 11.25 5.22 -7.12
N PRO A 67 12.00 4.14 -6.80
CA PRO A 67 11.57 3.10 -5.87
C PRO A 67 11.04 3.61 -4.53
N LEU A 68 11.78 4.49 -3.85
CA LEU A 68 11.37 5.03 -2.57
C LEU A 68 10.08 5.85 -2.65
N LYS A 69 9.82 6.52 -3.77
CA LYS A 69 8.55 7.25 -3.95
C LYS A 69 7.39 6.31 -4.17
N VAL A 70 7.58 5.22 -4.92
CA VAL A 70 6.57 4.17 -5.09
C VAL A 70 6.20 3.55 -3.73
N TYR A 71 7.19 3.33 -2.85
CA TYR A 71 6.98 2.78 -1.52
C TYR A 71 6.31 3.77 -0.55
N ASN A 72 6.87 4.99 -0.44
CA ASN A 72 6.44 5.97 0.58
C ASN A 72 5.22 6.79 0.16
N SER A 73 4.99 6.92 -1.16
CA SER A 73 3.93 7.76 -1.72
C SER A 73 3.22 7.06 -2.89
N PRO A 74 2.65 5.86 -2.68
CA PRO A 74 1.90 5.16 -3.71
C PRO A 74 0.69 6.00 -4.15
N ASP A 75 0.43 6.04 -5.45
CA ASP A 75 -0.65 6.86 -6.00
C ASP A 75 -2.05 6.28 -5.72
N ASN A 76 -2.13 4.97 -5.47
CA ASN A 76 -3.39 4.28 -5.22
C ASN A 76 -3.21 3.03 -4.34
N LEU A 77 -4.33 2.42 -3.95
CA LEU A 77 -4.39 1.23 -3.12
C LEU A 77 -3.66 0.03 -3.74
N PHE A 78 -3.75 -0.14 -5.07
CA PHE A 78 -3.07 -1.24 -5.77
C PHE A 78 -1.55 -1.13 -5.63
N VAL A 79 -0.99 0.05 -5.87
CA VAL A 79 0.45 0.29 -5.72
C VAL A 79 0.89 0.07 -4.28
N ALA A 80 0.11 0.56 -3.31
CA ALA A 80 0.40 0.41 -1.89
C ALA A 80 0.44 -1.07 -1.46
N ASP A 81 -0.49 -1.88 -1.96
CA ASP A 81 -0.58 -3.32 -1.68
C ASP A 81 0.55 -4.10 -2.34
N PHE A 82 0.85 -3.76 -3.59
CA PHE A 82 1.83 -4.49 -4.40
C PHE A 82 3.26 -4.33 -3.88
N VAL A 83 3.61 -3.18 -3.26
CA VAL A 83 4.98 -2.87 -2.84
C VAL A 83 5.13 -2.94 -1.33
N GLY A 84 6.05 -3.77 -0.88
CA GLY A 84 6.41 -3.96 0.53
C GLY A 84 6.30 -5.41 0.99
N ASN A 85 7.27 -5.85 1.79
CA ASN A 85 7.29 -7.16 2.43
C ASN A 85 7.77 -7.01 3.89
N PRO A 86 6.87 -7.21 4.86
CA PRO A 86 5.45 -7.56 4.72
C PRO A 86 4.61 -6.48 4.04
N SER A 87 3.43 -6.89 3.53
CA SER A 87 2.49 -5.97 2.89
C SER A 87 1.95 -4.92 3.87
N ILE A 88 1.52 -3.80 3.32
CA ILE A 88 0.87 -2.72 4.07
C ILE A 88 -0.41 -3.20 4.78
N ASN A 89 -0.71 -2.64 5.95
CA ASN A 89 -2.00 -2.84 6.60
C ASN A 89 -3.02 -1.87 6.00
N PHE A 90 -4.17 -2.39 5.59
CA PHE A 90 -5.33 -1.58 5.22
C PHE A 90 -6.37 -1.62 6.32
N ILE A 91 -6.86 -0.44 6.70
CA ILE A 91 -7.86 -0.27 7.74
C ILE A 91 -8.97 0.64 7.18
N ASN A 92 -10.19 0.12 7.11
CA ASN A 92 -11.34 0.94 6.75
C ASN A 92 -11.58 1.99 7.82
N ALA A 93 -11.83 3.20 7.38
CA ALA A 93 -12.17 4.33 8.23
C ALA A 93 -13.28 5.17 7.60
N HIS A 94 -14.02 5.87 8.43
CA HIS A 94 -15.03 6.83 8.01
C HIS A 94 -14.86 8.11 8.80
N GLY A 95 -15.09 9.25 8.17
CA GLY A 95 -15.01 10.53 8.88
C GLY A 95 -15.10 11.76 8.01
N ASP A 96 -14.86 12.89 8.64
CA ASP A 96 -15.02 14.21 8.05
C ASP A 96 -13.85 15.13 8.39
N GLN A 97 -13.61 16.11 7.53
CA GLN A 97 -12.63 17.15 7.80
C GLN A 97 -13.13 18.12 8.86
N GLU A 98 -12.33 18.31 9.91
CA GLU A 98 -12.54 19.29 10.98
C GLU A 98 -11.35 20.27 11.03
N GLY A 99 -11.50 21.42 10.39
CA GLY A 99 -10.41 22.40 10.25
C GLY A 99 -9.27 21.85 9.37
N GLU A 100 -8.07 21.76 9.94
CA GLU A 100 -6.90 21.22 9.25
C GLU A 100 -6.74 19.70 9.40
N ASN A 101 -7.53 19.06 10.26
CA ASN A 101 -7.46 17.64 10.56
C ASN A 101 -8.68 16.89 10.02
N ILE A 102 -8.60 15.57 10.05
CA ILE A 102 -9.74 14.70 9.74
C ILE A 102 -10.05 13.90 11.00
N ARG A 103 -11.30 13.96 11.46
CA ARG A 103 -11.80 13.06 12.49
C ARG A 103 -12.19 11.75 11.81
N LEU A 104 -11.71 10.64 12.36
CA LEU A 104 -11.93 9.30 11.83
C LEU A 104 -12.50 8.37 12.89
N THR A 105 -13.39 7.48 12.46
CA THR A 105 -13.72 6.23 13.15
C THR A 105 -13.13 5.10 12.36
N MET A 106 -12.30 4.27 12.97
CA MET A 106 -11.61 3.15 12.33
C MET A 106 -11.82 1.85 13.11
N LEU A 107 -11.57 0.70 12.48
CA LEU A 107 -11.80 -0.63 13.07
C LEU A 107 -13.24 -0.83 13.58
N GLY A 108 -14.20 -0.04 13.11
CA GLY A 108 -15.59 -0.07 13.51
C GLY A 108 -15.91 0.66 14.84
N TRP A 109 -14.91 1.04 15.64
CA TRP A 109 -15.14 1.62 16.97
C TRP A 109 -14.08 2.63 17.47
N ALA A 110 -12.86 2.59 16.92
CA ALA A 110 -11.76 3.40 17.43
C ALA A 110 -11.83 4.83 16.85
N GLU A 111 -11.92 5.81 17.75
CA GLU A 111 -11.86 7.22 17.38
C GLU A 111 -10.40 7.65 17.20
N ALA A 112 -10.14 8.33 16.10
CA ALA A 112 -8.82 8.82 15.77
C ALA A 112 -8.88 10.21 15.15
N ARG A 113 -7.75 10.92 15.21
CA ARG A 113 -7.51 12.16 14.49
C ARG A 113 -6.37 11.94 13.50
N PHE A 114 -6.65 12.17 12.22
CA PHE A 114 -5.63 12.18 11.19
C PHE A 114 -5.16 13.60 10.94
N ILE A 115 -3.86 13.82 11.02
CA ILE A 115 -3.19 15.11 10.86
C ILE A 115 -2.42 15.07 9.54
N PRO A 116 -2.93 15.68 8.47
CA PRO A 116 -2.25 15.72 7.17
C PRO A 116 -0.88 16.41 7.27
N ASN A 117 0.10 15.91 6.49
CA ASN A 117 1.44 16.53 6.39
C ASN A 117 1.42 17.83 5.57
N GLU A 118 0.38 18.04 4.79
CA GLU A 118 0.19 19.22 3.95
C GLU A 118 -1.24 19.73 4.07
N LYS A 119 -1.45 21.00 3.69
CA LYS A 119 -2.78 21.59 3.73
C LYS A 119 -3.72 20.84 2.80
N LEU A 120 -4.83 20.37 3.35
CA LEU A 120 -5.86 19.62 2.65
C LEU A 120 -7.19 20.37 2.67
N ASP A 121 -7.83 20.44 1.53
CA ASP A 121 -9.26 20.76 1.38
C ASP A 121 -9.94 19.54 0.76
N LEU A 122 -10.60 18.77 1.61
CA LEU A 122 -11.19 17.49 1.21
C LEU A 122 -12.34 17.66 0.23
N ALA A 123 -13.13 18.74 0.38
CA ALA A 123 -14.24 19.04 -0.54
C ALA A 123 -13.72 19.38 -1.94
N ALA A 124 -12.69 20.22 -2.03
CA ALA A 124 -12.04 20.53 -3.29
C ALA A 124 -11.38 19.30 -3.93
N TRP A 125 -10.83 18.39 -3.11
CA TRP A 125 -10.25 17.14 -3.56
C TRP A 125 -11.31 16.23 -4.20
N TYR A 126 -12.50 16.09 -3.61
CA TYR A 126 -13.59 15.30 -4.18
C TYR A 126 -14.07 15.85 -5.52
N VAL A 127 -14.22 17.17 -5.64
CA VAL A 127 -14.60 17.81 -6.91
C VAL A 127 -13.59 17.48 -8.01
N LYS A 128 -12.29 17.56 -7.69
CA LYS A 128 -11.24 17.20 -8.63
C LYS A 128 -11.26 15.72 -9.00
N ARG A 129 -11.43 14.82 -8.00
CA ARG A 129 -11.55 13.36 -8.22
C ARG A 129 -12.65 13.06 -9.24
N ASP A 130 -13.83 13.62 -9.05
CA ASP A 130 -14.99 13.33 -9.88
C ASP A 130 -14.81 13.90 -11.31
N ALA A 131 -14.24 15.10 -11.43
CA ALA A 131 -13.89 15.66 -12.74
C ALA A 131 -12.84 14.81 -13.48
N ASP A 132 -11.80 14.34 -12.79
CA ASP A 132 -10.79 13.44 -13.37
C ASP A 132 -11.43 12.12 -13.84
N ALA A 133 -12.40 11.59 -13.09
CA ALA A 133 -13.11 10.36 -13.44
C ALA A 133 -13.96 10.54 -14.71
N GLU A 134 -14.65 11.67 -14.86
CA GLU A 134 -15.42 11.99 -16.04
C GLU A 134 -14.52 12.09 -17.29
N VAL A 135 -13.37 12.76 -17.18
CA VAL A 135 -12.39 12.88 -18.26
C VAL A 135 -11.86 11.49 -18.65
N ALA A 136 -11.53 10.64 -17.67
CA ALA A 136 -11.06 9.30 -17.93
C ALA A 136 -12.12 8.43 -18.61
N ALA A 137 -13.38 8.53 -18.18
CA ALA A 137 -14.50 7.81 -18.79
C ALA A 137 -14.74 8.24 -20.24
N ALA A 138 -14.70 9.54 -20.52
CA ALA A 138 -14.81 10.08 -21.89
C ALA A 138 -13.68 9.58 -22.80
N ALA A 139 -12.43 9.59 -22.30
CA ALA A 139 -11.27 9.09 -23.04
C ALA A 139 -11.36 7.58 -23.31
N ASN A 140 -11.87 6.79 -22.36
CA ASN A 140 -12.09 5.36 -22.54
C ASN A 140 -13.19 5.08 -23.56
N ALA A 141 -14.29 5.84 -23.52
CA ALA A 141 -15.38 5.72 -24.50
C ALA A 141 -14.90 6.05 -25.94
N GLU A 142 -14.03 7.03 -26.10
CA GLU A 142 -13.39 7.35 -27.39
C GLU A 142 -12.49 6.19 -27.87
N ARG A 143 -11.65 5.64 -27.00
CA ARG A 143 -10.78 4.50 -27.31
C ARG A 143 -11.58 3.24 -27.68
N ALA A 144 -12.72 3.01 -27.04
CA ALA A 144 -13.60 1.88 -27.35
C ALA A 144 -14.17 1.91 -28.76
N LYS A 145 -14.28 3.09 -29.37
CA LYS A 145 -14.73 3.26 -30.76
C LYS A 145 -13.63 2.92 -31.78
N ALA A 146 -12.36 2.80 -31.37
CA ALA A 146 -11.25 2.53 -32.26
C ALA A 146 -11.33 1.13 -32.85
N LYS A 147 -11.06 0.99 -34.15
CA LYS A 147 -11.06 -0.28 -34.86
C LYS A 147 -9.97 -1.20 -34.28
N GLY A 148 -10.38 -2.41 -33.82
CA GLY A 148 -9.46 -3.36 -33.18
C GLY A 148 -9.30 -3.19 -31.67
N TYR A 149 -10.11 -2.34 -31.04
CA TYR A 149 -10.17 -2.28 -29.58
C TYR A 149 -10.64 -3.63 -29.01
N VAL A 150 -9.85 -4.20 -28.12
CA VAL A 150 -10.24 -5.35 -27.31
C VAL A 150 -10.47 -4.84 -25.90
N GLU A 151 -11.71 -4.92 -25.44
CA GLU A 151 -12.04 -4.58 -24.07
C GLU A 151 -11.29 -5.52 -23.12
N LYS A 152 -10.45 -4.95 -22.26
CA LYS A 152 -9.80 -5.72 -21.20
C LYS A 152 -10.79 -5.83 -20.06
N SER A 153 -11.18 -7.04 -19.71
CA SER A 153 -11.97 -7.31 -18.52
C SER A 153 -11.26 -6.68 -17.31
N ASN A 154 -12.03 -6.06 -16.42
CA ASN A 154 -11.58 -5.45 -15.16
C ASN A 154 -10.66 -4.22 -15.27
N LYS A 155 -10.65 -3.52 -16.40
CA LYS A 155 -9.84 -2.32 -16.56
C LYS A 155 -10.30 -1.16 -15.66
N ASP A 156 -11.60 -1.07 -15.45
CA ASP A 156 -12.25 0.00 -14.70
C ASP A 156 -12.70 -0.46 -13.30
N GLU A 157 -12.39 -1.70 -12.92
CA GLU A 157 -12.69 -2.22 -11.60
C GLU A 157 -11.70 -1.64 -10.58
N ALA A 158 -12.23 -0.88 -9.62
CA ALA A 158 -11.42 -0.33 -8.54
C ALA A 158 -10.79 -1.46 -7.72
N PHE A 159 -9.50 -1.38 -7.46
CA PHE A 159 -8.81 -2.33 -6.59
C PHE A 159 -9.43 -2.27 -5.19
N ARG A 160 -9.85 -3.42 -4.69
CA ARG A 160 -10.40 -3.58 -3.34
C ARG A 160 -9.31 -4.14 -2.44
N PRO A 161 -8.88 -3.39 -1.41
CA PRO A 161 -7.86 -3.87 -0.50
C PRO A 161 -8.41 -4.98 0.39
N HIS A 162 -7.60 -6.00 0.65
CA HIS A 162 -7.90 -7.03 1.61
C HIS A 162 -7.74 -6.48 3.04
N ILE A 163 -8.81 -6.51 3.82
CA ILE A 163 -8.80 -6.16 5.25
C ILE A 163 -8.64 -7.46 6.04
N ALA A 164 -7.45 -7.70 6.59
CA ALA A 164 -7.18 -8.95 7.29
C ALA A 164 -7.98 -9.08 8.59
N LYS A 165 -8.67 -10.21 8.75
CA LYS A 165 -9.46 -10.59 9.93
C LYS A 165 -9.01 -11.92 10.50
N VAL A 166 -9.33 -12.17 11.77
CA VAL A 166 -9.01 -13.42 12.47
C VAL A 166 -9.79 -14.60 11.87
N GLU A 167 -11.07 -14.38 11.56
CA GLU A 167 -11.93 -15.34 10.88
C GLU A 167 -12.32 -14.75 9.52
N GLU A 168 -11.84 -15.37 8.46
CA GLU A 168 -12.31 -15.09 7.12
C GLU A 168 -13.62 -15.85 6.92
N ASN A 169 -14.72 -15.22 7.22
CA ASN A 169 -16.01 -15.75 6.81
C ASN A 169 -16.16 -15.51 5.31
N ASP A 170 -16.38 -16.58 4.57
CA ASP A 170 -16.71 -16.57 3.13
C ASP A 170 -18.15 -16.01 2.93
N ASP A 171 -18.43 -14.84 3.52
CA ASP A 171 -19.67 -14.11 3.32
C ASP A 171 -19.68 -13.42 1.94
N ALA A 172 -19.52 -14.24 0.90
CA ALA A 172 -19.60 -13.84 -0.51
C ALA A 172 -21.01 -13.36 -0.96
N LEU A 173 -21.95 -13.18 -0.02
CA LEU A 173 -23.35 -12.87 -0.32
C LEU A 173 -23.89 -11.62 0.39
N THR A 174 -23.11 -10.92 1.18
CA THR A 174 -23.54 -9.62 1.71
C THR A 174 -23.27 -8.54 0.67
N GLU A 175 -24.34 -7.91 0.16
CA GLU A 175 -24.21 -6.68 -0.64
C GLU A 175 -23.35 -5.67 0.15
N GLU A 176 -22.21 -5.30 -0.42
CA GLU A 176 -21.38 -4.26 0.20
C GLU A 176 -22.18 -2.95 0.24
N PRO A 177 -22.15 -2.22 1.37
CA PRO A 177 -22.80 -0.94 1.45
C PRO A 177 -22.22 0.02 0.40
N GLU A 178 -23.07 0.88 -0.13
CA GLU A 178 -22.70 1.89 -1.11
C GLU A 178 -21.58 2.78 -0.53
N ILE A 179 -20.46 2.89 -1.26
CA ILE A 179 -19.31 3.68 -0.82
C ILE A 179 -19.63 5.16 -1.01
N ALA A 180 -19.60 5.91 0.10
CA ALA A 180 -19.86 7.33 0.13
C ALA A 180 -18.58 8.17 0.23
N ASP A 181 -18.70 9.48 0.02
CA ASP A 181 -17.68 10.44 0.38
C ASP A 181 -17.51 10.41 1.92
N GLY A 182 -16.26 10.46 2.39
CA GLY A 182 -15.93 10.22 3.80
C GLY A 182 -15.61 8.78 4.16
N ASP A 183 -15.79 7.84 3.22
CA ASP A 183 -15.27 6.48 3.36
C ASP A 183 -13.82 6.42 2.88
N PHE A 184 -12.95 6.07 3.80
CA PHE A 184 -11.51 6.02 3.58
C PHE A 184 -10.93 4.64 3.81
N VAL A 185 -9.72 4.45 3.29
CA VAL A 185 -8.83 3.37 3.67
C VAL A 185 -7.52 3.98 4.19
N LEU A 186 -7.17 3.67 5.42
CA LEU A 186 -5.84 3.98 5.96
C LEU A 186 -4.86 2.91 5.50
N GLY A 187 -3.73 3.33 4.95
CA GLY A 187 -2.59 2.49 4.64
C GLY A 187 -1.49 2.70 5.68
N VAL A 188 -1.20 1.67 6.45
CA VAL A 188 -0.19 1.73 7.52
C VAL A 188 0.89 0.69 7.26
N ARG A 189 2.12 1.13 6.98
CA ARG A 189 3.25 0.21 6.82
C ARG A 189 3.53 -0.53 8.15
N PRO A 190 3.96 -1.80 8.10
CA PRO A 190 4.20 -2.61 9.31
C PRO A 190 5.17 -1.99 10.31
N GLU A 191 6.16 -1.24 9.86
CA GLU A 191 7.13 -0.52 10.69
C GLU A 191 6.54 0.67 11.47
N PHE A 192 5.33 1.11 11.12
CA PHE A 192 4.62 2.20 11.81
C PHE A 192 3.65 1.71 12.88
N ILE A 193 3.57 0.41 13.12
CA ILE A 193 2.79 -0.15 14.22
C ILE A 193 3.75 -0.65 15.28
N SER A 194 3.67 -0.08 16.48
CA SER A 194 4.55 -0.44 17.59
C SER A 194 3.77 -0.73 18.87
N MET A 195 4.35 -1.58 19.72
CA MET A 195 3.85 -1.84 21.05
C MET A 195 4.28 -0.68 21.96
N SER A 196 3.31 0.08 22.47
CA SER A 196 3.55 1.29 23.28
C SER A 196 3.43 1.07 24.79
N GLY A 197 2.64 0.08 25.20
CA GLY A 197 2.39 -0.22 26.60
C GLY A 197 1.41 0.70 27.33
N GLU A 198 1.42 2.00 27.03
CA GLU A 198 0.66 3.01 27.81
C GLU A 198 -0.48 3.68 27.03
N SER A 199 -0.30 3.91 25.76
CA SER A 199 -1.28 4.59 24.89
C SER A 199 -1.50 3.82 23.60
N GLY A 200 -2.68 3.95 22.98
CA GLY A 200 -3.02 3.31 21.72
C GLY A 200 -4.20 2.35 21.83
N ILE A 201 -4.29 1.43 20.90
CA ILE A 201 -5.38 0.46 20.79
C ILE A 201 -5.01 -0.82 21.53
N ASP A 202 -5.93 -1.37 22.33
CA ASP A 202 -5.74 -2.65 22.99
C ASP A 202 -5.68 -3.79 21.95
N GLY A 203 -4.66 -4.61 22.06
CA GLY A 203 -4.45 -5.73 21.16
C GLY A 203 -3.68 -6.88 21.82
N GLU A 204 -3.59 -7.99 21.10
CA GLU A 204 -2.91 -9.19 21.55
C GLU A 204 -1.98 -9.70 20.45
N ILE A 205 -0.78 -10.12 20.82
CA ILE A 205 0.14 -10.76 19.88
C ILE A 205 -0.43 -12.12 19.49
N TYR A 206 -0.88 -12.24 18.26
CA TYR A 206 -1.50 -13.42 17.68
C TYR A 206 -0.47 -14.37 17.04
N GLY A 207 0.60 -13.81 16.49
CA GLY A 207 1.67 -14.56 15.84
C GLY A 207 3.00 -13.85 15.91
N VAL A 208 4.08 -14.61 15.93
CA VAL A 208 5.45 -14.13 16.00
C VAL A 208 6.31 -14.88 14.99
N MET A 209 6.97 -14.15 14.09
CA MET A 209 7.86 -14.71 13.08
C MET A 209 9.21 -13.97 13.10
N PRO A 210 10.19 -14.47 13.86
CA PRO A 210 11.53 -13.89 13.92
C PRO A 210 12.33 -14.29 12.66
N THR A 211 13.00 -13.32 12.05
CA THR A 211 13.89 -13.52 10.88
C THR A 211 15.35 -13.18 11.17
N GLY A 212 15.71 -13.05 12.45
CA GLY A 212 17.04 -12.74 12.95
C GLY A 212 17.21 -11.27 13.35
N MET A 213 17.28 -10.36 12.40
CA MET A 213 17.44 -8.91 12.67
C MET A 213 16.11 -8.21 12.96
N GLU A 214 15.02 -8.79 12.55
CA GLU A 214 13.66 -8.29 12.70
C GLU A 214 12.69 -9.39 13.12
N CYS A 215 11.56 -8.98 13.64
CA CYS A 215 10.47 -9.87 14.00
C CYS A 215 9.17 -9.35 13.43
N THR A 216 8.53 -10.14 12.58
CA THR A 216 7.18 -9.83 12.09
C THR A 216 6.16 -10.32 13.11
N LEU A 217 5.28 -9.43 13.54
CA LEU A 217 4.21 -9.71 14.49
C LEU A 217 2.87 -9.65 13.79
N LYS A 218 1.99 -10.60 14.09
CA LYS A 218 0.55 -10.49 13.84
C LYS A 218 -0.12 -10.05 15.13
N ILE A 219 -0.88 -8.99 15.08
CA ILE A 219 -1.54 -8.37 16.23
C ILE A 219 -3.04 -8.47 16.00
N ARG A 220 -3.75 -9.11 16.94
CA ARG A 220 -5.20 -9.15 16.94
C ARG A 220 -5.74 -7.90 17.65
N VAL A 221 -6.58 -7.15 16.96
CA VAL A 221 -7.33 -5.99 17.48
C VAL A 221 -8.81 -6.21 17.19
N GLY A 222 -9.55 -6.66 18.19
CA GLY A 222 -10.93 -7.12 17.97
C GLY A 222 -10.98 -8.29 16.97
N GLU A 223 -11.71 -8.10 15.89
CA GLU A 223 -11.79 -9.08 14.78
C GLU A 223 -10.67 -8.92 13.73
N PHE A 224 -9.89 -7.84 13.77
CA PHE A 224 -8.88 -7.49 12.78
C PHE A 224 -7.50 -8.05 13.11
N LEU A 225 -6.72 -8.32 12.06
CA LEU A 225 -5.31 -8.69 12.16
C LEU A 225 -4.44 -7.60 11.53
N LEU A 226 -3.55 -7.03 12.33
CA LEU A 226 -2.54 -6.08 11.86
C LEU A 226 -1.16 -6.74 11.84
N THR A 227 -0.34 -6.32 10.89
CA THR A 227 1.05 -6.76 10.79
C THR A 227 1.97 -5.64 11.26
N SER A 228 2.88 -5.95 12.18
CA SER A 228 3.94 -5.04 12.65
C SER A 228 5.30 -5.68 12.42
N VAL A 229 6.32 -4.85 12.23
CA VAL A 229 7.72 -5.26 12.20
C VAL A 229 8.47 -4.56 13.32
N ALA A 230 9.06 -5.36 14.21
CA ALA A 230 9.94 -4.90 15.27
C ALA A 230 11.39 -5.23 14.95
N PHE A 231 12.28 -4.26 15.09
CA PHE A 231 13.72 -4.46 14.90
C PHE A 231 14.43 -4.76 16.20
N GLY A 232 15.46 -5.59 16.13
CA GLY A 232 16.27 -5.99 17.27
C GLY A 232 15.90 -7.36 17.85
N SER A 233 16.52 -7.70 18.99
CA SER A 233 16.41 -9.02 19.63
C SER A 233 15.29 -9.10 20.67
N SER A 234 14.23 -8.32 20.55
CA SER A 234 13.10 -8.37 21.47
C SER A 234 12.39 -9.72 21.40
N LEU A 235 12.19 -10.34 22.56
CA LEU A 235 11.42 -11.57 22.69
C LEU A 235 9.95 -11.23 22.88
N PHE A 236 9.16 -11.60 21.87
CA PHE A 236 7.70 -11.46 21.93
C PHE A 236 7.07 -12.82 22.20
N ALA A 237 6.06 -12.87 23.06
CA ALA A 237 5.29 -14.07 23.34
C ALA A 237 3.88 -13.97 22.76
N ILE A 238 3.42 -15.01 22.08
CA ILE A 238 2.04 -15.13 21.60
C ILE A 238 1.11 -15.09 22.82
N GLY A 239 -0.01 -14.38 22.68
CA GLY A 239 -0.98 -14.16 23.78
C GLY A 239 -0.66 -12.94 24.64
N THR A 240 0.48 -12.25 24.45
CA THR A 240 0.79 -11.02 25.17
C THR A 240 -0.19 -9.93 24.78
N LYS A 241 -0.88 -9.38 25.78
CA LYS A 241 -1.79 -8.22 25.61
C LYS A 241 -1.03 -6.95 25.88
N SER A 242 -1.21 -5.96 25.01
CA SER A 242 -0.59 -4.63 25.14
C SER A 242 -1.38 -3.58 24.38
N LYS A 243 -0.98 -2.34 24.53
CA LYS A 243 -1.45 -1.27 23.67
C LYS A 243 -0.50 -1.11 22.49
N PHE A 244 -1.07 -0.90 21.32
CA PHE A 244 -0.38 -0.69 20.06
C PHE A 244 -0.68 0.69 19.53
N SER A 245 0.35 1.41 19.13
CA SER A 245 0.25 2.76 18.60
C SER A 245 0.69 2.80 17.12
N PHE A 246 0.16 3.79 16.44
CA PHE A 246 0.55 4.12 15.08
C PHE A 246 1.58 5.25 15.13
N THR A 247 2.79 4.99 14.65
CA THR A 247 3.92 5.92 14.70
C THR A 247 4.26 6.45 13.31
N GLY A 248 5.04 7.53 13.26
CA GLY A 248 5.48 8.11 11.99
C GLY A 248 4.49 9.11 11.39
N SER A 249 4.93 9.71 10.28
CA SER A 249 4.22 10.77 9.56
C SER A 249 3.77 10.35 8.15
N ASP A 250 4.01 9.10 7.77
CA ASP A 250 3.75 8.59 6.43
C ASP A 250 2.62 7.57 6.39
N ILE A 251 1.66 7.69 7.33
CA ILE A 251 0.40 6.96 7.27
C ILE A 251 -0.42 7.56 6.14
N MET A 252 -0.91 6.72 5.25
CA MET A 252 -1.56 7.13 4.02
C MET A 252 -3.07 7.11 4.16
N LEU A 253 -3.72 8.15 3.67
CA LEU A 253 -5.18 8.22 3.56
C LEU A 253 -5.57 8.05 2.10
N PHE A 254 -6.36 7.02 1.81
CA PHE A 254 -6.91 6.74 0.49
C PHE A 254 -8.42 6.97 0.49
N ASP A 255 -8.91 7.49 -0.62
CA ASP A 255 -10.34 7.53 -0.91
C ASP A 255 -10.83 6.12 -1.28
N ARG A 256 -11.79 5.60 -0.56
CA ARG A 256 -12.28 4.22 -0.78
C ARG A 256 -13.00 4.09 -2.11
N LYS A 257 -13.65 5.15 -2.60
CA LYS A 257 -14.43 5.15 -3.83
C LYS A 257 -13.55 5.01 -5.07
N SER A 258 -12.47 5.78 -5.16
CA SER A 258 -11.55 5.78 -6.31
C SER A 258 -10.29 4.95 -6.12
N GLY A 259 -9.98 4.56 -4.89
CA GLY A 259 -8.71 3.92 -4.52
C GLY A 259 -7.51 4.86 -4.56
N ARG A 260 -7.67 6.15 -4.88
CA ARG A 260 -6.58 7.12 -4.98
C ARG A 260 -6.11 7.61 -3.62
N ARG A 261 -4.81 7.81 -3.47
CA ARG A 261 -4.26 8.45 -2.28
C ARG A 261 -4.68 9.92 -2.23
N ILE A 262 -5.16 10.33 -1.06
CA ILE A 262 -5.52 11.73 -0.79
C ILE A 262 -4.27 12.46 -0.28
N VAL A 263 -3.70 11.96 0.83
CA VAL A 263 -2.59 12.60 1.53
C VAL A 263 -1.91 11.61 2.47
N SER A 264 -0.68 11.88 2.89
CA SER A 264 -0.03 11.21 4.01
C SER A 264 -0.06 12.09 5.26
N GLY A 265 0.04 11.46 6.43
CA GLY A 265 -0.03 12.19 7.70
C GLY A 265 0.25 11.33 8.91
N ARG A 266 -0.07 11.87 10.09
CA ARG A 266 0.01 11.18 11.37
C ARG A 266 -1.37 10.78 11.85
N LEU A 267 -1.44 9.70 12.62
CA LEU A 267 -2.66 9.19 13.22
C LEU A 267 -2.53 9.24 14.74
N GLU A 268 -3.44 9.94 15.39
CA GLU A 268 -3.53 10.01 16.85
C GLU A 268 -4.82 9.32 17.29
N ILE A 269 -4.69 8.30 18.14
CA ILE A 269 -5.83 7.60 18.74
C ILE A 269 -6.30 8.41 19.96
N LYS A 270 -7.63 8.54 20.11
CA LYS A 270 -8.26 9.22 21.27
C LYS A 270 -8.57 8.25 22.38
#